data_9045647240fd29d91e2a241a45414786
#
_entry.id   9045647240fd29d91e2a241a45414786
#
_cell.length_a   1.000
_cell.length_b   1.000
_cell.length_c   1.000
_cell.angle_alpha   90.00
_cell.angle_beta   90.00
_cell.angle_gamma   90.00
#
_symmetry.space_group_name_H-M   'P 1'
#
loop_
_entity.id
_entity.type
_entity.pdbx_description
1 polymer ?
#
loop_
_entity_poly.entity_id
_entity_poly.type
_entity_poly.pdbx_seq_one_letter_code
_entity_poly.pdbx_strand_id
1 'polypeptide(L)'
;MIKYLQRRYALSRKGAIDNIKGILCCAMQNISFMLPVGLLYRLVSDMMSGTLTTGRIPFYVIGCVAAALFIVVCTRLEYDNTFLVTYVESGVRRVGLAEKLRKIPLSFFGKKDLADLTTSIMNDCAVLEQSQSHFVAPLYGAILSTTVIAVSMLFFNWRMALAAVWPLPVAFAIVLLASDVQKKLSRKATAAKVTCEDGIQECMEAMPDLRANNAEERYLSGLEKKIRAVESRLVRSELGTAVFVVSAGLVLRLGIATTALAGAALLVKGELDVLTFFMFLLVVSRLYDPLEGTLQNLAAIIGTNSNIERMNEILDCPVQTGSEQLTNRNCDIVFDHVGFSYQSGETVLRDVSFTAKQGEVTALVGPSGGGKTTVSRLAARFWDIDRGRITVGGMDISGIDPEKLMSLYSIV
;
A
#
# COMPACT_ATOMS: atom_id res chain seq x y z
N MET A 1 7.55 -9.00 14.07
CA MET A 1 7.30 -9.07 12.62
C MET A 1 5.83 -8.81 12.27
N ILE A 2 4.84 -9.58 12.79
CA ILE A 2 3.40 -9.41 12.47
C ILE A 2 2.91 -7.98 12.77
N LYS A 3 3.14 -7.43 13.98
CA LYS A 3 2.76 -6.05 14.33
C LYS A 3 3.39 -4.99 13.41
N TYR A 4 4.62 -5.22 12.96
CA TYR A 4 5.30 -4.34 12.00
C TYR A 4 4.58 -4.35 10.65
N LEU A 5 4.26 -5.54 10.10
CA LEU A 5 3.54 -5.68 8.85
C LEU A 5 2.14 -5.09 8.91
N GLN A 6 1.42 -5.28 10.03
CA GLN A 6 0.11 -4.67 10.25
C GLN A 6 0.16 -3.14 10.11
N ARG A 7 1.10 -2.49 10.81
CA ARG A 7 1.22 -1.03 10.77
C ARG A 7 1.82 -0.52 9.46
N ARG A 8 2.80 -1.26 8.90
CA ARG A 8 3.52 -0.86 7.68
C ARG A 8 2.67 -0.96 6.41
N TYR A 9 1.68 -1.86 6.38
CA TYR A 9 0.85 -2.13 5.21
C TYR A 9 -0.65 -2.08 5.50
N ALA A 10 -1.06 -1.57 6.66
CA ALA A 10 -2.45 -1.49 7.11
C ALA A 10 -3.19 -2.85 6.97
N LEU A 11 -2.54 -3.94 7.43
CA LEU A 11 -3.06 -5.30 7.33
C LEU A 11 -3.79 -5.72 8.59
N SER A 12 -4.79 -6.59 8.44
CA SER A 12 -5.33 -7.36 9.56
C SER A 12 -4.28 -8.34 10.10
N ARG A 13 -4.52 -8.92 11.29
CA ARG A 13 -3.62 -9.95 11.82
C ARG A 13 -3.54 -11.17 10.90
N LYS A 14 -4.66 -11.57 10.31
CA LYS A 14 -4.74 -12.66 9.34
C LYS A 14 -4.01 -12.29 8.06
N GLY A 15 -4.27 -11.10 7.51
CA GLY A 15 -3.61 -10.60 6.31
C GLY A 15 -2.08 -10.51 6.45
N ALA A 16 -1.57 -10.15 7.64
CA ALA A 16 -0.12 -10.15 7.89
C ALA A 16 0.49 -11.58 7.87
N ILE A 17 -0.23 -12.58 8.38
CA ILE A 17 0.21 -13.98 8.34
C ILE A 17 0.17 -14.50 6.91
N ASP A 18 -0.91 -14.21 6.20
CA ASP A 18 -1.09 -14.66 4.82
C ASP A 18 -0.09 -13.97 3.87
N ASN A 19 0.27 -12.71 4.12
CA ASN A 19 1.35 -12.03 3.39
C ASN A 19 2.70 -12.75 3.57
N ILE A 20 3.02 -13.24 4.78
CA ILE A 20 4.23 -14.05 5.02
C ILE A 20 4.19 -15.35 4.23
N LYS A 21 3.03 -16.03 4.20
CA LYS A 21 2.87 -17.25 3.38
C LYS A 21 3.07 -16.94 1.90
N GLY A 22 2.50 -15.84 1.40
CA GLY A 22 2.70 -15.36 0.04
C GLY A 22 4.18 -15.16 -0.30
N ILE A 23 4.94 -14.50 0.58
CA ILE A 23 6.40 -14.31 0.42
C ILE A 23 7.12 -15.66 0.33
N LEU A 24 6.77 -16.63 1.19
CA LEU A 24 7.39 -17.97 1.16
C LEU A 24 7.01 -18.72 -0.12
N CYS A 25 5.76 -18.63 -0.58
CA CYS A 25 5.33 -19.25 -1.83
C CYS A 25 6.02 -18.63 -3.06
N CYS A 26 6.20 -17.30 -3.11
CA CYS A 26 6.99 -16.64 -4.15
C CYS A 26 8.45 -17.11 -4.15
N ALA A 27 9.07 -17.22 -2.97
CA ALA A 27 10.43 -17.72 -2.85
C ALA A 27 10.55 -19.20 -3.31
N MET A 28 9.59 -20.03 -2.92
CA MET A 28 9.53 -21.44 -3.34
C MET A 28 9.33 -21.57 -4.85
N GLN A 29 8.49 -20.76 -5.45
CA GLN A 29 8.30 -20.71 -6.90
C GLN A 29 9.60 -20.34 -7.61
N ASN A 30 10.29 -19.26 -7.19
CA ASN A 30 11.55 -18.86 -7.76
C ASN A 30 12.63 -19.96 -7.66
N ILE A 31 12.69 -20.66 -6.52
CA ILE A 31 13.62 -21.79 -6.33
C ILE A 31 13.22 -22.98 -7.21
N SER A 32 11.92 -23.22 -7.42
CA SER A 32 11.45 -24.32 -8.27
C SER A 32 11.95 -24.20 -9.72
N PHE A 33 12.14 -22.98 -10.23
CA PHE A 33 12.72 -22.74 -11.55
C PHE A 33 14.20 -23.14 -11.66
N MET A 34 14.87 -23.45 -10.54
CA MET A 34 16.23 -24.04 -10.57
C MET A 34 16.24 -25.55 -10.81
N LEU A 35 15.11 -26.24 -10.68
CA LEU A 35 15.04 -27.69 -10.92
C LEU A 35 15.44 -28.08 -12.35
N PRO A 36 14.94 -27.44 -13.43
CA PRO A 36 15.41 -27.71 -14.79
C PRO A 36 16.92 -27.47 -14.96
N VAL A 37 17.50 -26.48 -14.27
CA VAL A 37 18.94 -26.21 -14.30
C VAL A 37 19.72 -27.38 -13.69
N GLY A 38 19.24 -27.92 -12.55
CA GLY A 38 19.83 -29.10 -11.92
C GLY A 38 19.76 -30.35 -12.80
N LEU A 39 18.64 -30.56 -13.50
CA LEU A 39 18.48 -31.67 -14.45
C LEU A 39 19.42 -31.52 -15.65
N LEU A 40 19.56 -30.30 -16.19
CA LEU A 40 20.47 -30.01 -17.29
C LEU A 40 21.93 -30.21 -16.87
N TYR A 41 22.30 -29.76 -15.66
CA TYR A 41 23.63 -30.02 -15.11
C TYR A 41 23.91 -31.53 -15.04
N ARG A 42 22.98 -32.34 -14.57
CA ARG A 42 23.15 -33.80 -14.48
C ARG A 42 23.25 -34.42 -15.85
N LEU A 43 22.48 -33.99 -16.84
CA LEU A 43 22.55 -34.47 -18.22
C LEU A 43 23.91 -34.20 -18.82
N VAL A 44 24.43 -32.96 -18.71
CA VAL A 44 25.75 -32.58 -19.22
C VAL A 44 26.85 -33.37 -18.51
N SER A 45 26.72 -33.58 -17.18
CA SER A 45 27.65 -34.42 -16.42
C SER A 45 27.70 -35.85 -16.96
N ASP A 46 26.54 -36.48 -17.21
CA ASP A 46 26.48 -37.85 -17.74
C ASP A 46 26.98 -37.92 -19.21
N MET A 47 26.81 -36.85 -19.98
CA MET A 47 27.40 -36.76 -21.33
C MET A 47 28.93 -36.69 -21.29
N MET A 48 29.49 -35.82 -20.43
CA MET A 48 30.94 -35.63 -20.30
C MET A 48 31.66 -36.89 -19.75
N SER A 49 31.01 -37.59 -18.84
CA SER A 49 31.55 -38.84 -18.27
C SER A 49 31.31 -40.08 -19.13
N GLY A 50 30.66 -39.94 -20.28
CA GLY A 50 30.36 -41.06 -21.18
C GLY A 50 29.37 -42.08 -20.61
N THR A 51 28.67 -41.73 -19.55
CA THR A 51 27.72 -42.62 -18.84
C THR A 51 26.29 -42.52 -19.38
N LEU A 52 26.06 -41.64 -20.37
CA LEU A 52 24.75 -41.47 -20.99
C LEU A 52 24.44 -42.68 -21.89
N THR A 53 23.53 -43.53 -21.43
CA THR A 53 22.99 -44.67 -22.16
C THR A 53 21.54 -44.44 -22.54
N THR A 54 21.07 -45.11 -23.60
CA THR A 54 19.64 -45.03 -24.01
C THR A 54 18.69 -45.38 -22.88
N GLY A 55 19.08 -46.25 -21.94
CA GLY A 55 18.28 -46.60 -20.75
C GLY A 55 18.12 -45.46 -19.73
N ARG A 56 18.93 -44.38 -19.79
CA ARG A 56 18.80 -43.21 -18.94
C ARG A 56 17.87 -42.11 -19.48
N ILE A 57 17.52 -42.17 -20.76
CA ILE A 57 16.60 -41.19 -21.37
C ILE A 57 15.29 -41.09 -20.64
N PRO A 58 14.61 -42.18 -20.25
CA PRO A 58 13.35 -42.09 -19.45
C PRO A 58 13.51 -41.35 -18.15
N PHE A 59 14.64 -41.46 -17.44
CA PHE A 59 14.92 -40.72 -16.22
C PHE A 59 14.86 -39.21 -16.42
N TYR A 60 15.46 -38.69 -17.51
CA TYR A 60 15.43 -37.25 -17.82
C TYR A 60 14.06 -36.79 -18.26
N VAL A 61 13.32 -37.58 -19.04
CA VAL A 61 11.96 -37.28 -19.47
C VAL A 61 11.03 -37.22 -18.24
N ILE A 62 11.09 -38.23 -17.37
CA ILE A 62 10.29 -38.26 -16.15
C ILE A 62 10.70 -37.10 -15.23
N GLY A 63 12.01 -36.83 -15.09
CA GLY A 63 12.52 -35.71 -14.32
C GLY A 63 12.01 -34.36 -14.82
N CYS A 64 12.00 -34.12 -16.12
CA CYS A 64 11.46 -32.90 -16.72
C CYS A 64 9.95 -32.76 -16.48
N VAL A 65 9.18 -33.86 -16.66
CA VAL A 65 7.73 -33.84 -16.38
C VAL A 65 7.47 -33.58 -14.90
N ALA A 66 8.20 -34.24 -14.00
CA ALA A 66 8.08 -34.03 -12.56
C ALA A 66 8.44 -32.58 -12.16
N ALA A 67 9.53 -32.03 -12.71
CA ALA A 67 9.90 -30.62 -12.47
C ALA A 67 8.83 -29.65 -12.99
N ALA A 68 8.27 -29.89 -14.19
CA ALA A 68 7.20 -29.09 -14.74
C ALA A 68 5.94 -29.12 -13.86
N LEU A 69 5.51 -30.31 -13.43
CA LEU A 69 4.37 -30.46 -12.51
C LEU A 69 4.62 -29.75 -11.18
N PHE A 70 5.83 -29.87 -10.62
CA PHE A 70 6.19 -29.21 -9.37
C PHE A 70 6.16 -27.68 -9.53
N ILE A 71 6.68 -27.14 -10.64
CA ILE A 71 6.61 -25.70 -10.97
C ILE A 71 5.15 -25.25 -11.05
N VAL A 72 4.28 -26.00 -11.72
CA VAL A 72 2.85 -25.67 -11.81
C VAL A 72 2.19 -25.62 -10.43
N VAL A 73 2.51 -26.58 -9.57
CA VAL A 73 1.99 -26.59 -8.18
C VAL A 73 2.48 -25.38 -7.40
N CYS A 74 3.79 -25.06 -7.48
CA CYS A 74 4.37 -23.89 -6.81
C CYS A 74 3.76 -22.58 -7.32
N THR A 75 3.56 -22.45 -8.64
CA THR A 75 2.91 -21.29 -9.25
C THR A 75 1.44 -21.16 -8.80
N ARG A 76 0.74 -22.29 -8.68
CA ARG A 76 -0.64 -22.28 -8.17
C ARG A 76 -0.68 -21.83 -6.70
N LEU A 77 0.20 -22.37 -5.87
CA LEU A 77 0.29 -21.98 -4.45
C LEU A 77 0.67 -20.51 -4.28
N GLU A 78 1.59 -20.01 -5.12
CA GLU A 78 1.95 -18.59 -5.14
C GLU A 78 0.75 -17.74 -5.48
N TYR A 79 0.05 -18.04 -6.58
CA TYR A 79 -1.13 -17.31 -7.01
C TYR A 79 -2.22 -17.27 -5.92
N ASP A 80 -2.55 -18.41 -5.34
CA ASP A 80 -3.58 -18.49 -4.30
C ASP A 80 -3.21 -17.69 -3.04
N ASN A 81 -1.94 -17.70 -2.63
CA ASN A 81 -1.48 -17.01 -1.42
C ASN A 81 -1.06 -15.54 -1.64
N THR A 82 -0.92 -15.08 -2.87
CA THR A 82 -0.64 -13.67 -3.17
C THR A 82 -1.89 -12.94 -3.64
N PHE A 83 -2.55 -13.41 -4.71
CA PHE A 83 -3.66 -12.71 -5.32
C PHE A 83 -4.99 -12.92 -4.58
N LEU A 84 -5.44 -14.16 -4.44
CA LEU A 84 -6.76 -14.43 -3.84
C LEU A 84 -6.86 -13.94 -2.40
N VAL A 85 -5.81 -14.16 -1.62
CA VAL A 85 -5.76 -13.71 -0.21
C VAL A 85 -5.75 -12.19 -0.12
N THR A 86 -5.05 -11.51 -1.02
CA THR A 86 -5.00 -10.03 -1.02
C THR A 86 -6.34 -9.41 -1.35
N TYR A 87 -7.12 -10.00 -2.26
CA TYR A 87 -8.50 -9.54 -2.54
C TYR A 87 -9.42 -9.69 -1.33
N VAL A 88 -9.33 -10.82 -0.62
CA VAL A 88 -10.09 -11.02 0.62
C VAL A 88 -9.69 -10.00 1.68
N GLU A 89 -8.38 -9.78 1.88
CA GLU A 89 -7.87 -8.79 2.83
C GLU A 89 -8.30 -7.35 2.46
N SER A 90 -8.34 -7.02 1.16
CA SER A 90 -8.83 -5.73 0.69
C SER A 90 -10.30 -5.51 1.05
N GLY A 91 -11.14 -6.55 0.93
CA GLY A 91 -12.52 -6.52 1.39
C GLY A 91 -12.63 -6.28 2.90
N VAL A 92 -11.86 -7.03 3.69
CA VAL A 92 -11.82 -6.88 5.16
C VAL A 92 -11.36 -5.47 5.55
N ARG A 93 -10.38 -4.91 4.85
CA ARG A 93 -9.89 -3.55 5.08
C ARG A 93 -10.95 -2.50 4.80
N ARG A 94 -11.67 -2.58 3.66
CA ARG A 94 -12.76 -1.65 3.32
C ARG A 94 -13.88 -1.70 4.37
N VAL A 95 -14.30 -2.90 4.75
CA VAL A 95 -15.32 -3.09 5.81
C VAL A 95 -14.81 -2.53 7.15
N GLY A 96 -13.54 -2.82 7.51
CA GLY A 96 -12.93 -2.31 8.74
C GLY A 96 -12.85 -0.78 8.79
N LEU A 97 -12.53 -0.12 7.67
CA LEU A 97 -12.55 1.34 7.57
C LEU A 97 -13.98 1.90 7.69
N ALA A 98 -14.95 1.29 7.02
CA ALA A 98 -16.36 1.70 7.11
C ALA A 98 -16.89 1.55 8.55
N GLU A 99 -16.60 0.42 9.20
CA GLU A 99 -16.95 0.21 10.62
C GLU A 99 -16.26 1.20 11.56
N LYS A 100 -15.02 1.57 11.25
CA LYS A 100 -14.31 2.58 12.02
C LYS A 100 -14.96 3.94 11.84
N LEU A 101 -15.27 4.35 10.59
CA LEU A 101 -15.94 5.61 10.29
C LEU A 101 -17.31 5.72 10.99
N ARG A 102 -18.06 4.61 11.08
CA ARG A 102 -19.34 4.56 11.80
C ARG A 102 -19.20 4.93 13.29
N LYS A 103 -18.04 4.60 13.91
CA LYS A 103 -17.79 4.79 15.35
C LYS A 103 -17.00 6.06 15.68
N ILE A 104 -16.48 6.75 14.69
CA ILE A 104 -15.72 7.98 14.87
C ILE A 104 -16.71 9.13 15.22
N PRO A 105 -16.32 10.07 16.11
CA PRO A 105 -17.15 11.24 16.43
C PRO A 105 -17.56 12.02 15.18
N LEU A 106 -18.78 12.52 15.14
CA LEU A 106 -19.29 13.32 14.02
C LEU A 106 -18.47 14.60 13.79
N SER A 107 -17.73 15.05 14.80
CA SER A 107 -16.76 16.14 14.70
C SER A 107 -15.64 15.90 13.66
N PHE A 108 -15.30 14.63 13.41
CA PHE A 108 -14.30 14.26 12.43
C PHE A 108 -14.72 14.62 11.00
N PHE A 109 -15.99 14.38 10.67
CA PHE A 109 -16.56 14.69 9.34
C PHE A 109 -16.66 16.20 9.06
N GLY A 110 -16.65 17.05 10.10
CA GLY A 110 -16.57 18.50 9.93
C GLY A 110 -15.18 19.02 9.57
N LYS A 111 -14.14 18.18 9.70
CA LYS A 111 -12.72 18.54 9.42
C LYS A 111 -12.17 17.91 8.16
N LYS A 112 -12.78 16.83 7.70
CA LYS A 112 -12.37 16.06 6.53
C LYS A 112 -13.42 16.18 5.44
N ASP A 113 -12.96 16.36 4.22
CA ASP A 113 -13.85 16.30 3.05
C ASP A 113 -14.36 14.85 2.89
N LEU A 114 -15.66 14.71 2.62
CA LEU A 114 -16.29 13.43 2.35
C LEU A 114 -15.67 12.75 1.11
N ALA A 115 -15.25 13.55 0.12
CA ALA A 115 -14.54 13.06 -1.05
C ALA A 115 -13.21 12.40 -0.69
N ASP A 116 -12.43 12.98 0.24
CA ASP A 116 -11.17 12.39 0.72
C ASP A 116 -11.39 11.06 1.42
N LEU A 117 -12.44 10.96 2.25
CA LEU A 117 -12.77 9.71 2.94
C LEU A 117 -13.20 8.60 1.97
N THR A 118 -14.01 8.96 0.98
CA THR A 118 -14.41 8.04 -0.10
C THR A 118 -13.20 7.57 -0.89
N THR A 119 -12.30 8.49 -1.23
CA THR A 119 -11.03 8.17 -1.91
C THR A 119 -10.17 7.21 -1.09
N SER A 120 -10.07 7.41 0.23
CA SER A 120 -9.32 6.50 1.11
C SER A 120 -9.91 5.09 1.13
N ILE A 121 -11.23 4.94 1.17
CA ILE A 121 -11.88 3.62 1.19
C ILE A 121 -11.78 2.93 -0.17
N MET A 122 -11.99 3.66 -1.26
CA MET A 122 -12.08 3.06 -2.60
C MET A 122 -10.71 2.98 -3.29
N ASN A 123 -10.07 4.12 -3.49
CA ASN A 123 -8.84 4.21 -4.28
C ASN A 123 -7.60 3.78 -3.50
N ASP A 124 -7.41 4.26 -2.26
CA ASP A 124 -6.21 3.90 -1.49
C ASP A 124 -6.19 2.40 -1.17
N CYS A 125 -7.35 1.80 -0.88
CA CYS A 125 -7.46 0.35 -0.70
C CYS A 125 -7.11 -0.41 -1.99
N ALA A 126 -7.52 0.08 -3.18
CA ALA A 126 -7.19 -0.55 -4.46
C ALA A 126 -5.70 -0.45 -4.78
N VAL A 127 -5.07 0.70 -4.51
CA VAL A 127 -3.62 0.88 -4.67
C VAL A 127 -2.84 -0.06 -3.75
N LEU A 128 -3.27 -0.22 -2.50
CA LEU A 128 -2.63 -1.16 -1.56
C LEU A 128 -2.86 -2.63 -1.95
N GLU A 129 -4.03 -2.96 -2.46
CA GLU A 129 -4.35 -4.29 -3.01
C GLU A 129 -3.39 -4.64 -4.13
N GLN A 130 -3.24 -3.76 -5.13
CA GLN A 130 -2.30 -3.94 -6.22
C GLN A 130 -0.85 -4.02 -5.74
N SER A 131 -0.46 -3.14 -4.81
CA SER A 131 0.90 -3.16 -4.25
C SER A 131 1.23 -4.46 -3.55
N GLN A 132 0.32 -5.03 -2.79
CA GLN A 132 0.56 -6.25 -2.04
C GLN A 132 0.57 -7.49 -2.92
N SER A 133 -0.39 -7.60 -3.86
CA SER A 133 -0.47 -8.76 -4.75
C SER A 133 0.67 -8.81 -5.76
N HIS A 134 1.06 -7.66 -6.35
CA HIS A 134 1.99 -7.63 -7.48
C HIS A 134 3.42 -7.20 -7.10
N PHE A 135 3.62 -6.49 -5.98
CA PHE A 135 4.91 -5.87 -5.71
C PHE A 135 5.56 -6.33 -4.41
N VAL A 136 4.82 -6.33 -3.29
CA VAL A 136 5.40 -6.56 -1.96
C VAL A 136 5.80 -8.01 -1.78
N ALA A 137 4.89 -8.96 -1.98
CA ALA A 137 5.18 -10.39 -1.80
C ALA A 137 6.22 -10.90 -2.81
N PRO A 138 6.16 -10.57 -4.13
CA PRO A 138 7.20 -10.92 -5.09
C PRO A 138 8.57 -10.34 -4.75
N LEU A 139 8.67 -9.07 -4.27
CA LEU A 139 9.95 -8.45 -3.91
C LEU A 139 10.63 -9.20 -2.76
N TYR A 140 9.91 -9.41 -1.65
CA TYR A 140 10.49 -10.12 -0.51
C TYR A 140 10.75 -11.59 -0.84
N GLY A 141 9.91 -12.23 -1.65
CA GLY A 141 10.12 -13.57 -2.16
C GLY A 141 11.36 -13.68 -3.03
N ALA A 142 11.57 -12.71 -3.93
CA ALA A 142 12.77 -12.63 -4.78
C ALA A 142 14.05 -12.43 -3.94
N ILE A 143 14.03 -11.53 -2.95
CA ILE A 143 15.17 -11.34 -2.03
C ILE A 143 15.48 -12.63 -1.29
N LEU A 144 14.47 -13.30 -0.76
CA LEU A 144 14.65 -14.55 -0.01
C LEU A 144 15.22 -15.66 -0.89
N SER A 145 14.63 -15.91 -2.07
CA SER A 145 15.09 -16.95 -2.99
C SER A 145 16.51 -16.66 -3.51
N THR A 146 16.80 -15.41 -3.90
CA THR A 146 18.14 -15.01 -4.35
C THR A 146 19.17 -15.19 -3.24
N THR A 147 18.83 -14.85 -1.99
CA THR A 147 19.72 -15.07 -0.84
C THR A 147 20.03 -16.56 -0.65
N VAL A 148 19.00 -17.42 -0.69
CA VAL A 148 19.18 -18.88 -0.55
C VAL A 148 20.05 -19.43 -1.68
N ILE A 149 19.82 -19.02 -2.92
CA ILE A 149 20.61 -19.46 -4.07
C ILE A 149 22.06 -18.95 -3.97
N ALA A 150 22.26 -17.66 -3.61
CA ALA A 150 23.58 -17.06 -3.44
C ALA A 150 24.40 -17.78 -2.34
N VAL A 151 23.76 -18.08 -1.20
CA VAL A 151 24.39 -18.87 -0.12
C VAL A 151 24.74 -20.27 -0.59
N SER A 152 23.86 -20.93 -1.34
CA SER A 152 24.15 -22.26 -1.92
C SER A 152 25.35 -22.21 -2.86
N MET A 153 25.46 -21.17 -3.71
CA MET A 153 26.61 -20.99 -4.62
C MET A 153 27.94 -20.84 -3.86
N LEU A 154 27.95 -20.20 -2.68
CA LEU A 154 29.17 -20.07 -1.86
C LEU A 154 29.75 -21.42 -1.40
N PHE A 155 28.90 -22.42 -1.17
CA PHE A 155 29.34 -23.76 -0.81
C PHE A 155 29.99 -24.52 -1.98
N PHE A 156 29.66 -24.19 -3.22
CA PHE A 156 30.28 -24.83 -4.40
C PHE A 156 31.61 -24.17 -4.74
N ASN A 157 31.63 -22.85 -4.93
CA ASN A 157 32.87 -22.09 -5.19
C ASN A 157 32.66 -20.63 -4.77
N TRP A 158 33.30 -20.20 -3.68
CA TRP A 158 33.11 -18.87 -3.12
C TRP A 158 33.58 -17.73 -4.06
N ARG A 159 34.65 -17.98 -4.88
CA ARG A 159 35.16 -16.96 -5.82
C ARG A 159 34.17 -16.69 -6.94
N MET A 160 33.59 -17.74 -7.49
CA MET A 160 32.54 -17.64 -8.51
C MET A 160 31.27 -17.01 -7.94
N ALA A 161 30.90 -17.40 -6.71
CA ALA A 161 29.73 -16.83 -6.04
C ALA A 161 29.89 -15.33 -5.77
N LEU A 162 31.08 -14.87 -5.35
CA LEU A 162 31.33 -13.43 -5.18
C LEU A 162 31.25 -12.69 -6.53
N ALA A 163 31.78 -13.25 -7.61
CA ALA A 163 31.69 -12.66 -8.96
C ALA A 163 30.24 -12.56 -9.45
N ALA A 164 29.35 -13.44 -8.96
CA ALA A 164 27.92 -13.43 -9.27
C ALA A 164 27.09 -12.51 -8.36
N VAL A 165 27.44 -12.36 -7.09
CA VAL A 165 26.59 -11.70 -6.08
C VAL A 165 26.84 -10.20 -5.96
N TRP A 166 28.07 -9.71 -6.27
CA TRP A 166 28.42 -8.29 -6.13
C TRP A 166 27.47 -7.30 -6.83
N PRO A 167 26.85 -7.62 -8.00
CA PRO A 167 25.94 -6.67 -8.64
C PRO A 167 24.64 -6.42 -7.86
N LEU A 168 24.22 -7.39 -7.02
CA LEU A 168 22.98 -7.31 -6.26
C LEU A 168 22.93 -6.08 -5.33
N PRO A 169 23.88 -5.87 -4.40
CA PRO A 169 23.88 -4.70 -3.54
C PRO A 169 24.02 -3.40 -4.33
N VAL A 170 24.77 -3.41 -5.44
CA VAL A 170 24.94 -2.22 -6.28
C VAL A 170 23.64 -1.85 -6.98
N ALA A 171 22.92 -2.81 -7.56
CA ALA A 171 21.62 -2.58 -8.20
C ALA A 171 20.59 -2.04 -7.18
N PHE A 172 20.51 -2.64 -5.98
CA PHE A 172 19.67 -2.11 -4.90
C PHE A 172 20.06 -0.69 -4.49
N ALA A 173 21.35 -0.40 -4.35
CA ALA A 173 21.83 0.93 -4.01
C ALA A 173 21.43 1.97 -5.06
N ILE A 174 21.54 1.65 -6.35
CA ILE A 174 21.11 2.54 -7.45
C ILE A 174 19.64 2.90 -7.30
N VAL A 175 18.76 1.92 -7.10
CA VAL A 175 17.31 2.15 -7.00
C VAL A 175 16.96 2.92 -5.72
N LEU A 176 17.58 2.61 -4.59
CA LEU A 176 17.35 3.31 -3.32
C LEU A 176 17.82 4.77 -3.39
N LEU A 177 19.00 5.04 -3.93
CA LEU A 177 19.53 6.41 -4.10
C LEU A 177 18.67 7.22 -5.09
N ALA A 178 18.14 6.57 -6.12
CA ALA A 178 17.24 7.20 -7.08
C ALA A 178 15.85 7.55 -6.49
N SER A 179 15.45 6.90 -5.39
CA SER A 179 14.08 7.03 -4.84
C SER A 179 13.67 8.47 -4.53
N ASP A 180 14.60 9.30 -4.04
CA ASP A 180 14.29 10.70 -3.72
C ASP A 180 14.15 11.57 -4.97
N VAL A 181 14.89 11.28 -6.02
CA VAL A 181 14.73 11.94 -7.33
C VAL A 181 13.38 11.55 -7.93
N GLN A 182 13.05 10.25 -7.90
CA GLN A 182 11.76 9.73 -8.36
C GLN A 182 10.59 10.37 -7.61
N LYS A 183 10.65 10.46 -6.27
CA LYS A 183 9.61 11.12 -5.46
C LYS A 183 9.43 12.59 -5.87
N LYS A 184 10.52 13.33 -6.10
CA LYS A 184 10.43 14.73 -6.54
C LYS A 184 9.79 14.87 -7.92
N LEU A 185 10.15 14.00 -8.87
CA LEU A 185 9.57 13.99 -10.21
C LEU A 185 8.08 13.61 -10.18
N SER A 186 7.73 12.55 -9.45
CA SER A 186 6.35 12.10 -9.26
C SER A 186 5.47 13.18 -8.61
N ARG A 187 5.95 13.85 -7.54
CA ARG A 187 5.21 14.95 -6.90
C ARG A 187 4.92 16.10 -7.88
N LYS A 188 5.90 16.46 -8.74
CA LYS A 188 5.68 17.50 -9.76
C LYS A 188 4.68 17.06 -10.83
N ALA A 189 4.69 15.80 -11.22
CA ALA A 189 3.71 15.25 -12.16
C ALA A 189 2.30 15.22 -11.54
N THR A 190 2.16 14.76 -10.30
CA THR A 190 0.90 14.76 -9.56
C THR A 190 0.34 16.17 -9.37
N ALA A 191 1.17 17.15 -8.99
CA ALA A 191 0.73 18.53 -8.84
C ALA A 191 0.20 19.12 -10.16
N ALA A 192 0.88 18.83 -11.29
CA ALA A 192 0.39 19.26 -12.59
C ALA A 192 -0.94 18.59 -12.98
N LYS A 193 -1.09 17.29 -12.62
CA LYS A 193 -2.32 16.52 -12.84
C LYS A 193 -3.49 17.15 -12.09
N VAL A 194 -3.35 17.42 -10.79
CA VAL A 194 -4.38 18.09 -9.97
C VAL A 194 -4.76 19.45 -10.56
N THR A 195 -3.77 20.29 -10.92
CA THR A 195 -4.05 21.58 -11.55
C THR A 195 -4.81 21.46 -12.87
N CYS A 196 -4.61 20.38 -13.62
CA CYS A 196 -5.35 20.09 -14.84
C CYS A 196 -6.78 19.62 -14.53
N GLU A 197 -6.94 18.73 -13.55
CA GLU A 197 -8.24 18.23 -13.08
C GLU A 197 -9.11 19.39 -12.59
N ASP A 198 -8.56 20.29 -11.76
CA ASP A 198 -9.24 21.52 -11.32
C ASP A 198 -9.68 22.37 -12.52
N GLY A 199 -8.83 22.52 -13.52
CA GLY A 199 -9.18 23.27 -14.73
C GLY A 199 -10.25 22.61 -15.60
N ILE A 200 -10.31 21.28 -15.63
CA ILE A 200 -11.38 20.55 -16.30
C ILE A 200 -12.70 20.74 -15.56
N GLN A 201 -12.66 20.61 -14.23
CA GLN A 201 -13.84 20.81 -13.38
C GLN A 201 -14.38 22.24 -13.54
N GLU A 202 -13.52 23.25 -13.42
CA GLU A 202 -13.89 24.66 -13.65
C GLU A 202 -14.52 24.87 -15.02
N CYS A 203 -13.97 24.25 -16.07
CA CYS A 203 -14.53 24.29 -17.42
C CYS A 203 -15.95 23.72 -17.48
N MET A 204 -16.17 22.59 -16.81
CA MET A 204 -17.49 21.93 -16.79
C MET A 204 -18.52 22.79 -16.03
N GLU A 205 -18.14 23.35 -14.89
CA GLU A 205 -19.00 24.21 -14.07
C GLU A 205 -19.35 25.53 -14.77
N ALA A 206 -18.35 26.17 -15.43
CA ALA A 206 -18.52 27.44 -16.13
C ALA A 206 -19.03 27.27 -17.57
N MET A 207 -19.28 26.07 -18.08
CA MET A 207 -19.65 25.84 -19.47
C MET A 207 -20.87 26.67 -19.96
N PRO A 208 -21.94 26.81 -19.16
CA PRO A 208 -23.06 27.68 -19.57
C PRO A 208 -22.64 29.15 -19.79
N ASP A 209 -21.80 29.66 -18.88
CA ASP A 209 -21.33 31.07 -18.96
C ASP A 209 -20.32 31.25 -20.09
N LEU A 210 -19.45 30.30 -20.34
CA LEU A 210 -18.50 30.30 -21.47
C LEU A 210 -19.24 30.34 -22.78
N ARG A 211 -20.30 29.54 -22.95
CA ARG A 211 -21.14 29.55 -24.16
C ARG A 211 -21.90 30.86 -24.33
N ALA A 212 -22.48 31.38 -23.24
CA ALA A 212 -23.22 32.65 -23.29
C ALA A 212 -22.35 33.83 -23.72
N ASN A 213 -21.03 33.76 -23.49
CA ASN A 213 -20.07 34.83 -23.81
C ASN A 213 -19.14 34.50 -24.99
N ASN A 214 -19.35 33.38 -25.72
CA ASN A 214 -18.47 32.90 -26.81
C ASN A 214 -16.99 32.85 -26.39
N ALA A 215 -16.73 32.40 -25.18
CA ALA A 215 -15.38 32.39 -24.56
C ALA A 215 -14.71 30.99 -24.54
N GLU A 216 -15.35 29.98 -25.16
CA GLU A 216 -14.91 28.57 -25.09
C GLU A 216 -13.49 28.39 -25.65
N GLU A 217 -13.21 28.94 -26.86
CA GLU A 217 -11.89 28.78 -27.49
C GLU A 217 -10.75 29.33 -26.61
N ARG A 218 -11.00 30.50 -26.02
CA ARG A 218 -10.01 31.14 -25.14
C ARG A 218 -9.75 30.31 -23.90
N TYR A 219 -10.80 29.74 -23.29
CA TYR A 219 -10.68 28.89 -22.11
C TYR A 219 -10.00 27.57 -22.44
N LEU A 220 -10.43 26.90 -23.53
CA LEU A 220 -9.86 25.63 -23.99
C LEU A 220 -8.38 25.78 -24.33
N SER A 221 -7.93 26.89 -24.90
CA SER A 221 -6.50 27.14 -25.15
C SER A 221 -5.67 27.17 -23.84
N GLY A 222 -6.25 27.69 -22.76
CA GLY A 222 -5.68 27.66 -21.40
C GLY A 222 -5.60 26.26 -20.84
N LEU A 223 -6.67 25.46 -21.00
CA LEU A 223 -6.75 24.10 -20.57
C LEU A 223 -5.75 23.19 -21.32
N GLU A 224 -5.60 23.39 -22.64
CA GLU A 224 -4.63 22.69 -23.46
C GLU A 224 -3.18 22.87 -22.93
N LYS A 225 -2.83 24.09 -22.49
CA LYS A 225 -1.53 24.35 -21.86
C LYS A 225 -1.35 23.54 -20.55
N LYS A 226 -2.41 23.43 -19.74
CA LYS A 226 -2.39 22.60 -18.51
C LYS A 226 -2.20 21.13 -18.87
N ILE A 227 -2.90 20.61 -19.89
CA ILE A 227 -2.76 19.22 -20.36
C ILE A 227 -1.34 18.95 -20.87
N ARG A 228 -0.77 19.82 -21.70
CA ARG A 228 0.61 19.69 -22.18
C ARG A 228 1.64 19.77 -21.04
N ALA A 229 1.37 20.53 -20.00
CA ALA A 229 2.22 20.57 -18.82
C ALA A 229 2.18 19.23 -18.04
N VAL A 230 1.01 18.58 -17.93
CA VAL A 230 0.87 17.24 -17.36
C VAL A 230 1.68 16.24 -18.18
N GLU A 231 1.48 16.20 -19.50
CA GLU A 231 2.20 15.30 -20.41
C GLU A 231 3.72 15.43 -20.24
N SER A 232 4.24 16.66 -20.35
CA SER A 232 5.68 16.92 -20.20
C SER A 232 6.24 16.49 -18.84
N ARG A 233 5.45 16.66 -17.76
CA ARG A 233 5.86 16.25 -16.41
C ARG A 233 5.81 14.74 -16.22
N LEU A 234 4.79 14.05 -16.78
CA LEU A 234 4.67 12.61 -16.78
C LEU A 234 5.83 11.97 -17.55
N VAL A 235 6.10 12.42 -18.79
CA VAL A 235 7.21 11.91 -19.59
C VAL A 235 8.54 12.05 -18.86
N ARG A 236 8.81 13.20 -18.22
CA ARG A 236 10.04 13.39 -17.44
C ARG A 236 10.11 12.47 -16.21
N SER A 237 8.97 12.22 -15.57
CA SER A 237 8.89 11.31 -14.43
C SER A 237 9.16 9.87 -14.86
N GLU A 238 8.53 9.43 -15.94
CA GLU A 238 8.71 8.08 -16.51
C GLU A 238 10.14 7.85 -17.00
N LEU A 239 10.69 8.77 -17.80
CA LEU A 239 12.09 8.67 -18.27
C LEU A 239 13.08 8.69 -17.10
N GLY A 240 12.85 9.55 -16.10
CA GLY A 240 13.70 9.57 -14.90
C GLY A 240 13.67 8.24 -14.15
N THR A 241 12.51 7.62 -14.01
CA THR A 241 12.38 6.29 -13.39
C THR A 241 13.06 5.23 -14.26
N ALA A 242 12.78 5.24 -15.56
CA ALA A 242 13.31 4.25 -16.50
C ALA A 242 14.85 4.21 -16.52
N VAL A 243 15.51 5.38 -16.53
CA VAL A 243 16.98 5.45 -16.52
C VAL A 243 17.58 4.72 -15.33
N PHE A 244 17.06 4.92 -14.12
CA PHE A 244 17.61 4.26 -12.93
C PHE A 244 17.30 2.76 -12.89
N VAL A 245 16.10 2.36 -13.28
CA VAL A 245 15.70 0.95 -13.31
C VAL A 245 16.50 0.18 -14.37
N VAL A 246 16.62 0.73 -15.57
CA VAL A 246 17.42 0.13 -16.64
C VAL A 246 18.91 0.05 -16.25
N SER A 247 19.44 1.10 -15.61
CA SER A 247 20.82 1.08 -15.12
C SER A 247 21.05 -0.02 -14.08
N ALA A 248 20.10 -0.21 -13.15
CA ALA A 248 20.18 -1.30 -12.18
C ALA A 248 20.12 -2.69 -12.86
N GLY A 249 19.22 -2.86 -13.85
CA GLY A 249 19.14 -4.09 -14.65
C GLY A 249 20.43 -4.37 -15.44
N LEU A 250 21.04 -3.34 -16.04
CA LEU A 250 22.33 -3.50 -16.74
C LEU A 250 23.44 -3.93 -15.78
N VAL A 251 23.48 -3.37 -14.55
CA VAL A 251 24.45 -3.78 -13.53
C VAL A 251 24.25 -5.26 -13.15
N LEU A 252 23.01 -5.71 -12.99
CA LEU A 252 22.74 -7.14 -12.74
C LEU A 252 23.27 -8.01 -13.87
N ARG A 253 23.05 -7.62 -15.13
CA ARG A 253 23.56 -8.38 -16.32
C ARG A 253 25.08 -8.39 -16.42
N LEU A 254 25.79 -7.35 -15.93
CA LEU A 254 27.25 -7.38 -15.80
C LEU A 254 27.72 -8.51 -14.88
N GLY A 255 26.90 -8.96 -13.93
CA GLY A 255 27.21 -10.12 -13.10
C GLY A 255 27.42 -11.40 -13.88
N ILE A 256 26.70 -11.60 -15.00
CA ILE A 256 26.92 -12.76 -15.88
C ILE A 256 28.32 -12.65 -16.52
N ALA A 257 28.67 -11.47 -17.03
CA ALA A 257 29.99 -11.24 -17.64
C ALA A 257 31.15 -11.40 -16.65
N THR A 258 31.01 -10.84 -15.42
CA THR A 258 32.03 -10.99 -14.37
C THR A 258 32.18 -12.44 -13.91
N THR A 259 31.07 -13.18 -13.82
CA THR A 259 31.10 -14.62 -13.50
C THR A 259 31.78 -15.41 -14.62
N ALA A 260 31.50 -15.10 -15.88
CA ALA A 260 32.14 -15.74 -17.02
C ALA A 260 33.67 -15.47 -17.06
N LEU A 261 34.09 -14.21 -16.82
CA LEU A 261 35.51 -13.84 -16.78
C LEU A 261 36.23 -14.48 -15.59
N ALA A 262 35.66 -14.47 -14.42
CA ALA A 262 36.23 -15.10 -13.23
C ALA A 262 36.34 -16.62 -13.43
N GLY A 263 35.29 -17.23 -13.96
CA GLY A 263 35.29 -18.65 -14.24
C GLY A 263 36.29 -19.07 -15.29
N ALA A 264 36.41 -18.32 -16.39
CA ALA A 264 37.43 -18.57 -17.40
C ALA A 264 38.87 -18.49 -16.85
N ALA A 265 39.12 -17.47 -15.98
CA ALA A 265 40.42 -17.33 -15.32
C ALA A 265 40.72 -18.51 -14.37
N LEU A 266 39.74 -19.02 -13.63
CA LEU A 266 39.89 -20.18 -12.74
C LEU A 266 40.04 -21.48 -13.53
N LEU A 267 39.35 -21.63 -14.69
CA LEU A 267 39.50 -22.75 -15.60
C LEU A 267 40.94 -22.85 -16.18
N VAL A 268 41.48 -21.73 -16.66
CA VAL A 268 42.85 -21.68 -17.19
C VAL A 268 43.89 -22.05 -16.12
N LYS A 269 43.62 -21.71 -14.86
CA LYS A 269 44.49 -22.11 -13.73
C LYS A 269 44.30 -23.55 -13.28
N GLY A 270 43.33 -24.28 -13.81
CA GLY A 270 43.02 -25.64 -13.40
C GLY A 270 42.33 -25.71 -12.00
N GLU A 271 41.85 -24.57 -11.46
CA GLU A 271 41.22 -24.49 -10.15
C GLU A 271 39.69 -24.69 -10.20
N LEU A 272 39.12 -24.78 -11.42
CA LEU A 272 37.68 -24.97 -11.64
C LEU A 272 37.46 -26.03 -12.72
N ASP A 273 36.49 -26.90 -12.53
CA ASP A 273 36.00 -27.85 -13.51
C ASP A 273 35.06 -27.18 -14.55
N VAL A 274 35.11 -27.61 -15.80
CA VAL A 274 34.28 -27.12 -16.92
C VAL A 274 32.77 -27.25 -16.58
N LEU A 275 32.38 -28.36 -15.96
CA LEU A 275 31.01 -28.63 -15.61
C LEU A 275 30.50 -27.66 -14.53
N THR A 276 31.31 -27.39 -13.51
CA THR A 276 31.02 -26.42 -12.47
C THR A 276 30.92 -25.00 -13.05
N PHE A 277 31.83 -24.63 -13.97
CA PHE A 277 31.73 -23.34 -14.67
C PHE A 277 30.42 -23.19 -15.43
N PHE A 278 30.02 -24.20 -16.18
CA PHE A 278 28.77 -24.21 -16.93
C PHE A 278 27.56 -24.11 -16.02
N MET A 279 27.55 -24.83 -14.87
CA MET A 279 26.51 -24.72 -13.85
C MET A 279 26.37 -23.29 -13.31
N PHE A 280 27.49 -22.63 -12.97
CA PHE A 280 27.45 -21.26 -12.47
C PHE A 280 26.86 -20.30 -13.50
N LEU A 281 27.21 -20.41 -14.78
CA LEU A 281 26.63 -19.56 -15.83
C LEU A 281 25.12 -19.76 -15.96
N LEU A 282 24.65 -21.00 -15.89
CA LEU A 282 23.22 -21.31 -15.93
C LEU A 282 22.48 -20.77 -14.72
N VAL A 283 23.01 -20.96 -13.51
CA VAL A 283 22.39 -20.47 -12.27
C VAL A 283 22.35 -18.95 -12.26
N VAL A 284 23.46 -18.28 -12.63
CA VAL A 284 23.56 -16.82 -12.63
C VAL A 284 22.62 -16.19 -13.67
N SER A 285 22.44 -16.82 -14.83
CA SER A 285 21.50 -16.34 -15.85
C SER A 285 20.04 -16.28 -15.34
N ARG A 286 19.71 -17.12 -14.36
CA ARG A 286 18.37 -17.17 -13.74
C ARG A 286 18.28 -16.44 -12.39
N LEU A 287 19.42 -16.20 -11.75
CA LEU A 287 19.49 -15.58 -10.43
C LEU A 287 18.90 -14.18 -10.38
N TYR A 288 19.06 -13.42 -11.47
CA TYR A 288 18.67 -12.01 -11.52
C TYR A 288 17.23 -11.80 -11.99
N ASP A 289 16.61 -12.75 -12.69
CA ASP A 289 15.26 -12.62 -13.26
C ASP A 289 14.21 -12.16 -12.22
N PRO A 290 14.09 -12.79 -11.01
CA PRO A 290 13.10 -12.37 -10.03
C PRO A 290 13.34 -10.95 -9.48
N LEU A 291 14.60 -10.54 -9.40
CA LEU A 291 14.98 -9.23 -8.86
C LEU A 291 14.79 -8.12 -9.90
N GLU A 292 15.14 -8.37 -11.19
CA GLU A 292 14.98 -7.38 -12.26
C GLU A 292 13.50 -6.93 -12.35
N GLY A 293 12.54 -7.88 -12.32
CA GLY A 293 11.11 -7.55 -12.33
C GLY A 293 10.63 -6.80 -11.08
N THR A 294 11.19 -7.10 -9.92
CA THR A 294 10.73 -6.48 -8.65
C THR A 294 11.37 -5.13 -8.34
N LEU A 295 12.59 -4.88 -8.84
CA LEU A 295 13.25 -3.57 -8.71
C LEU A 295 12.47 -2.45 -9.42
N GLN A 296 11.81 -2.77 -10.54
CA GLN A 296 10.94 -1.83 -11.26
C GLN A 296 9.79 -1.34 -10.38
N ASN A 297 9.27 -2.19 -9.51
CA ASN A 297 8.11 -1.93 -8.68
C ASN A 297 8.46 -1.33 -7.30
N LEU A 298 9.75 -1.22 -6.95
CA LEU A 298 10.17 -0.70 -5.66
C LEU A 298 9.72 0.75 -5.44
N ALA A 299 9.75 1.57 -6.49
CA ALA A 299 9.24 2.94 -6.44
C ALA A 299 7.73 2.99 -6.17
N ALA A 300 6.94 2.07 -6.76
CA ALA A 300 5.51 1.95 -6.52
C ALA A 300 5.24 1.57 -5.04
N ILE A 301 6.00 0.62 -4.47
CA ILE A 301 5.91 0.25 -3.05
C ILE A 301 6.17 1.45 -2.13
N ILE A 302 7.20 2.25 -2.45
CA ILE A 302 7.53 3.45 -1.68
C ILE A 302 6.41 4.49 -1.80
N GLY A 303 5.78 4.60 -2.97
CA GLY A 303 4.66 5.51 -3.23
C GLY A 303 3.40 5.22 -2.41
N THR A 304 3.19 3.97 -1.97
CA THR A 304 2.01 3.60 -1.17
C THR A 304 2.01 4.15 0.26
N ASN A 305 3.14 4.71 0.73
CA ASN A 305 3.24 5.23 2.11
C ASN A 305 2.21 6.32 2.40
N SER A 306 1.96 7.24 1.46
CA SER A 306 0.98 8.31 1.64
C SER A 306 -0.45 7.78 1.76
N ASN A 307 -0.77 6.70 1.04
CA ASN A 307 -2.06 6.04 1.10
C ASN A 307 -2.24 5.36 2.48
N ILE A 308 -1.18 4.70 2.97
CA ILE A 308 -1.15 4.08 4.29
C ILE A 308 -1.29 5.12 5.41
N GLU A 309 -0.62 6.26 5.30
CA GLU A 309 -0.70 7.36 6.26
C GLU A 309 -2.13 7.90 6.36
N ARG A 310 -2.82 8.16 5.23
CA ARG A 310 -4.24 8.57 5.22
C ARG A 310 -5.16 7.54 5.86
N MET A 311 -4.94 6.26 5.59
CA MET A 311 -5.74 5.19 6.20
C MET A 311 -5.48 5.07 7.70
N ASN A 312 -4.21 5.17 8.12
CA ASN A 312 -3.86 5.14 9.54
C ASN A 312 -4.44 6.33 10.29
N GLU A 313 -4.54 7.50 9.68
CA GLU A 313 -5.20 8.66 10.28
C GLU A 313 -6.67 8.37 10.64
N ILE A 314 -7.38 7.62 9.78
CA ILE A 314 -8.75 7.17 10.07
C ILE A 314 -8.74 6.09 11.16
N LEU A 315 -7.86 5.11 11.06
CA LEU A 315 -7.80 3.98 11.99
C LEU A 315 -7.36 4.39 13.41
N ASP A 316 -6.44 5.34 13.52
CA ASP A 316 -5.90 5.84 14.79
C ASP A 316 -6.82 6.90 15.44
N CYS A 317 -7.85 7.40 14.72
CA CYS A 317 -8.79 8.35 15.29
C CYS A 317 -9.49 7.74 16.52
N PRO A 318 -9.51 8.45 17.66
CA PRO A 318 -10.20 7.96 18.87
C PRO A 318 -11.69 7.76 18.59
N VAL A 319 -12.22 6.67 19.12
CA VAL A 319 -13.64 6.32 19.00
C VAL A 319 -14.35 6.71 20.29
N GLN A 320 -15.52 7.31 20.17
CA GLN A 320 -16.39 7.51 21.33
C GLN A 320 -16.96 6.15 21.74
N THR A 321 -16.82 5.83 23.02
CA THR A 321 -17.35 4.60 23.60
C THR A 321 -18.36 4.93 24.69
N GLY A 322 -19.26 4.01 25.02
CA GLY A 322 -20.21 4.18 26.07
C GLY A 322 -21.07 2.93 26.28
N SER A 323 -21.99 3.03 27.26
CA SER A 323 -22.98 1.98 27.52
C SER A 323 -24.04 1.96 26.42
N GLU A 324 -24.43 0.76 26.00
CA GLU A 324 -25.56 0.58 25.07
C GLU A 324 -26.93 0.69 25.77
N GLN A 325 -26.95 0.75 27.10
CA GLN A 325 -28.19 0.82 27.86
C GLN A 325 -28.59 2.27 28.12
N LEU A 326 -29.77 2.64 27.64
CA LEU A 326 -30.40 3.92 27.93
C LEU A 326 -31.10 3.83 29.28
N THR A 327 -30.76 4.72 30.20
CA THR A 327 -31.31 4.79 31.58
C THR A 327 -32.11 6.06 31.83
N ASN A 328 -32.43 6.81 30.78
CA ASN A 328 -33.19 8.04 30.85
C ASN A 328 -34.64 7.78 31.35
N ARG A 329 -35.12 8.64 32.25
CA ARG A 329 -36.51 8.57 32.79
C ARG A 329 -37.51 9.32 31.92
N ASN A 330 -37.06 10.38 31.29
CA ASN A 330 -37.79 11.26 30.37
C ASN A 330 -36.80 11.74 29.28
N CYS A 331 -37.15 12.79 28.55
CA CYS A 331 -36.29 13.38 27.52
C CYS A 331 -35.91 14.83 27.83
N ASP A 332 -35.93 15.24 29.11
CA ASP A 332 -35.43 16.57 29.47
C ASP A 332 -33.92 16.66 29.21
N ILE A 333 -33.50 17.71 28.52
CA ILE A 333 -32.09 17.97 28.26
C ILE A 333 -31.61 19.03 29.25
N VAL A 334 -30.61 18.68 30.06
CA VAL A 334 -30.04 19.60 31.04
C VAL A 334 -28.58 19.84 30.73
N PHE A 335 -28.21 21.10 30.56
CA PHE A 335 -26.86 21.61 30.54
C PHE A 335 -26.54 22.15 31.93
N ASP A 336 -25.43 21.68 32.50
CA ASP A 336 -24.98 22.05 33.83
C ASP A 336 -23.52 22.48 33.78
N HIS A 337 -23.30 23.82 33.93
CA HIS A 337 -21.97 24.46 33.88
C HIS A 337 -21.11 24.05 32.69
N VAL A 338 -21.70 23.95 31.50
CA VAL A 338 -21.02 23.44 30.29
C VAL A 338 -20.07 24.47 29.72
N GLY A 339 -18.80 24.08 29.58
CA GLY A 339 -17.78 24.80 28.84
C GLY A 339 -17.27 23.96 27.63
N PHE A 340 -17.07 24.63 26.51
CA PHE A 340 -16.62 23.96 25.30
C PHE A 340 -15.79 24.88 24.41
N SER A 341 -14.72 24.31 23.87
CA SER A 341 -13.84 24.93 22.87
C SER A 341 -13.63 23.98 21.68
N TYR A 342 -13.69 24.47 20.44
CA TYR A 342 -13.17 23.72 19.33
C TYR A 342 -11.64 23.64 19.44
N GLN A 343 -11.01 22.68 18.79
CA GLN A 343 -9.54 22.45 18.85
C GLN A 343 -8.66 23.67 18.49
N SER A 344 -9.24 24.72 17.93
CA SER A 344 -8.58 26.01 17.69
C SER A 344 -8.22 26.81 18.93
N GLY A 345 -8.60 26.32 20.12
CA GLY A 345 -8.38 27.03 21.40
C GLY A 345 -9.34 28.20 21.66
N GLU A 346 -10.25 28.48 20.73
CA GLU A 346 -11.27 29.53 20.94
C GLU A 346 -12.45 28.97 21.72
N THR A 347 -12.66 29.53 22.88
CA THR A 347 -13.78 29.12 23.77
C THR A 347 -15.10 29.61 23.18
N VAL A 348 -16.00 28.68 22.83
CA VAL A 348 -17.31 28.97 22.23
C VAL A 348 -18.41 29.04 23.31
N LEU A 349 -18.37 28.13 24.28
CA LEU A 349 -19.33 28.12 25.39
C LEU A 349 -18.59 28.31 26.71
N ARG A 350 -19.10 29.25 27.54
CA ARG A 350 -18.55 29.54 28.86
C ARG A 350 -19.64 29.41 29.88
N ASP A 351 -19.60 28.33 30.69
CA ASP A 351 -20.47 28.14 31.84
C ASP A 351 -21.96 28.18 31.49
N VAL A 352 -22.36 27.42 30.48
CA VAL A 352 -23.75 27.39 29.99
C VAL A 352 -24.58 26.42 30.82
N SER A 353 -25.67 26.93 31.43
CA SER A 353 -26.62 26.14 32.23
C SER A 353 -28.05 26.46 31.82
N PHE A 354 -28.84 25.45 31.45
CA PHE A 354 -30.27 25.55 31.17
C PHE A 354 -30.91 24.16 31.13
N THR A 355 -32.25 24.15 31.13
CA THR A 355 -33.05 22.93 30.99
C THR A 355 -34.06 23.11 29.85
N ALA A 356 -34.02 22.19 28.87
CA ALA A 356 -35.06 22.04 27.86
C ALA A 356 -35.96 20.85 28.25
N LYS A 357 -37.20 21.14 28.62
CA LYS A 357 -38.14 20.13 29.14
C LYS A 357 -38.81 19.35 28.01
N GLN A 358 -39.07 18.10 28.27
CA GLN A 358 -39.84 17.25 27.35
C GLN A 358 -41.26 17.85 27.16
N GLY A 359 -41.71 17.87 25.89
CA GLY A 359 -43.02 18.38 25.52
C GLY A 359 -43.11 19.91 25.41
N GLU A 360 -42.02 20.64 25.68
CA GLU A 360 -41.92 22.07 25.49
C GLU A 360 -41.04 22.45 24.32
N VAL A 361 -41.27 23.61 23.72
CA VAL A 361 -40.40 24.19 22.70
C VAL A 361 -39.40 25.13 23.36
N THR A 362 -38.12 24.79 23.28
CA THR A 362 -37.03 25.66 23.78
C THR A 362 -36.34 26.36 22.62
N ALA A 363 -36.35 27.68 22.58
CA ALA A 363 -35.70 28.48 21.56
C ALA A 363 -34.34 29.02 22.04
N LEU A 364 -33.27 28.72 21.30
CA LEU A 364 -31.94 29.29 21.50
C LEU A 364 -31.81 30.58 20.68
N VAL A 365 -31.77 31.73 21.33
CA VAL A 365 -31.67 33.04 20.66
C VAL A 365 -30.33 33.71 20.96
N GLY A 366 -29.82 34.48 20.01
CA GLY A 366 -28.56 35.20 20.15
C GLY A 366 -27.94 35.58 18.81
N PRO A 367 -26.84 36.36 18.82
CA PRO A 367 -26.17 36.81 17.61
C PRO A 367 -25.59 35.63 16.81
N SER A 368 -25.26 35.88 15.51
CA SER A 368 -24.50 34.90 14.69
C SER A 368 -23.15 34.63 15.35
N GLY A 369 -22.72 33.35 15.39
CA GLY A 369 -21.50 32.95 16.12
C GLY A 369 -21.69 32.75 17.66
N GLY A 370 -22.84 33.06 18.23
CA GLY A 370 -23.08 32.92 19.69
C GLY A 370 -23.23 31.48 20.22
N GLY A 371 -22.79 30.46 19.51
CA GLY A 371 -22.74 29.09 19.99
C GLY A 371 -24.04 28.28 19.90
N LYS A 372 -25.12 28.81 19.32
CA LYS A 372 -26.45 28.15 19.25
C LYS A 372 -26.39 26.75 18.61
N THR A 373 -25.78 26.66 17.44
CA THR A 373 -25.58 25.38 16.75
C THR A 373 -24.62 24.45 17.50
N THR A 374 -23.67 25.03 18.24
CA THR A 374 -22.76 24.25 19.09
C THR A 374 -23.52 23.60 20.24
N VAL A 375 -24.44 24.30 20.89
CA VAL A 375 -25.29 23.73 21.96
C VAL A 375 -26.09 22.54 21.45
N SER A 376 -26.79 22.66 20.31
CA SER A 376 -27.58 21.54 19.75
C SER A 376 -26.70 20.33 19.37
N ARG A 377 -25.52 20.57 18.82
CA ARG A 377 -24.57 19.50 18.46
C ARG A 377 -23.94 18.83 19.68
N LEU A 378 -23.71 19.58 20.78
CA LEU A 378 -23.22 19.03 22.03
C LEU A 378 -24.30 18.22 22.76
N ALA A 379 -25.58 18.65 22.71
CA ALA A 379 -26.70 17.86 23.22
C ALA A 379 -26.75 16.46 22.61
N ALA A 380 -26.42 16.32 21.30
CA ALA A 380 -26.36 15.07 20.58
C ALA A 380 -24.98 14.38 20.66
N ARG A 381 -24.08 14.87 21.50
CA ARG A 381 -22.71 14.32 21.66
C ARG A 381 -21.89 14.21 20.35
N PHE A 382 -22.01 15.20 19.45
CA PHE A 382 -21.13 15.27 18.28
C PHE A 382 -19.69 15.57 18.67
N TRP A 383 -19.50 16.25 19.82
CA TRP A 383 -18.24 16.48 20.52
C TRP A 383 -18.44 16.18 22.01
N ASP A 384 -17.38 15.73 22.65
CA ASP A 384 -17.34 15.70 24.12
C ASP A 384 -17.02 17.10 24.64
N ILE A 385 -17.59 17.46 25.79
CA ILE A 385 -17.44 18.76 26.44
C ILE A 385 -16.14 18.86 27.22
N ASP A 386 -15.60 20.09 27.40
CA ASP A 386 -14.38 20.31 28.16
C ASP A 386 -14.66 20.34 29.68
N ARG A 387 -15.82 20.89 30.06
CA ARG A 387 -16.25 21.07 31.48
C ARG A 387 -17.75 20.95 31.59
N GLY A 388 -18.20 20.66 32.81
CA GLY A 388 -19.63 20.58 33.15
C GLY A 388 -20.22 19.21 32.82
N ARG A 389 -21.53 19.17 32.63
CA ARG A 389 -22.29 17.95 32.39
C ARG A 389 -23.48 18.20 31.47
N ILE A 390 -23.77 17.28 30.61
CA ILE A 390 -25.02 17.27 29.83
C ILE A 390 -25.77 15.98 30.14
N THR A 391 -27.06 16.09 30.49
CA THR A 391 -27.87 14.90 30.73
C THR A 391 -29.14 14.91 29.91
N VAL A 392 -29.64 13.71 29.58
CA VAL A 392 -30.94 13.47 28.97
C VAL A 392 -31.75 12.59 29.90
N GLY A 393 -32.87 13.12 30.42
CA GLY A 393 -33.69 12.42 31.38
C GLY A 393 -32.93 11.95 32.63
N GLY A 394 -31.95 12.73 33.09
CA GLY A 394 -31.08 12.43 34.23
C GLY A 394 -29.90 11.52 33.89
N MET A 395 -29.82 10.97 32.68
CA MET A 395 -28.74 10.12 32.18
C MET A 395 -27.61 10.98 31.59
N ASP A 396 -26.38 10.79 32.06
CA ASP A 396 -25.20 11.49 31.52
C ASP A 396 -24.86 10.97 30.12
N ILE A 397 -24.86 11.88 29.14
CA ILE A 397 -24.60 11.49 27.73
C ILE A 397 -23.16 11.09 27.46
N SER A 398 -22.21 11.53 28.28
CA SER A 398 -20.78 11.21 28.09
C SER A 398 -20.47 9.71 28.26
N GLY A 399 -21.29 9.01 29.00
CA GLY A 399 -21.17 7.57 29.27
C GLY A 399 -21.97 6.67 28.35
N ILE A 400 -22.69 7.20 27.35
CA ILE A 400 -23.58 6.42 26.47
C ILE A 400 -22.98 6.27 25.08
N ASP A 401 -23.15 5.09 24.48
CA ASP A 401 -22.75 4.87 23.10
C ASP A 401 -23.44 5.88 22.15
N PRO A 402 -22.70 6.59 21.28
CA PRO A 402 -23.28 7.64 20.43
C PRO A 402 -24.42 7.17 19.54
N GLU A 403 -24.35 5.93 18.99
CA GLU A 403 -25.43 5.39 18.14
C GLU A 403 -26.70 5.15 18.95
N LYS A 404 -26.56 4.68 20.19
CA LYS A 404 -27.71 4.51 21.10
C LYS A 404 -28.27 5.83 21.52
N LEU A 405 -27.41 6.81 21.84
CA LEU A 405 -27.84 8.17 22.18
C LEU A 405 -28.62 8.81 21.02
N MET A 406 -28.14 8.65 19.77
CA MET A 406 -28.84 9.21 18.61
C MET A 406 -30.22 8.63 18.34
N SER A 407 -30.58 7.48 18.93
CA SER A 407 -31.95 6.98 18.86
C SER A 407 -32.97 7.85 19.64
N LEU A 408 -32.51 8.74 20.53
CA LEU A 408 -33.33 9.69 21.25
C LEU A 408 -33.49 11.03 20.52
N TYR A 409 -32.76 11.28 19.44
CA TYR A 409 -32.71 12.56 18.74
C TYR A 409 -33.18 12.44 17.29
N SER A 410 -33.81 13.52 16.84
CA SER A 410 -34.00 13.79 15.42
C SER A 410 -33.46 15.18 15.14
N ILE A 411 -32.53 15.29 14.21
CA ILE A 411 -31.86 16.56 13.89
C ILE A 411 -32.19 16.88 12.41
N VAL A 412 -32.71 18.10 12.20
CA VAL A 412 -33.08 18.62 10.88
C VAL A 412 -32.14 19.76 10.50
#